data_60804deb2a6974a1317703a7c9289b51
#
_entry.id   60804deb2a6974a1317703a7c9289b51
#
_cell.length_a   1.000
_cell.length_b   1.000
_cell.length_c   1.000
_cell.angle_alpha   90.00
_cell.angle_beta   90.00
_cell.angle_gamma   90.00
#
_symmetry.space_group_name_H-M   'P 1'
#
loop_
_entity.id
_entity.type
_entity.pdbx_description
1 polymer ?
#
loop_
_entity_poly.entity_id
_entity_poly.type
_entity_poly.pdbx_seq_one_letter_code
_entity_poly.pdbx_strand_id
1 'polypeptide(L)'
;MFKKILVGYDGSKGGKAALQRAAVVAKGFNADLCALWVRELLPRHSDLPGEYEEEAEAADEYFKERSREIQEVAAGHGIPIRCETRRGHAAKTLLRFADEGSYDLIVVGHSDHSELWGRLLGDTADRISDHAHCSVLIIKQ
;
A
#
# COMPACT_ATOMS: atom_id res chain seq x y z
N MET A 1 10.77 -18.10 6.24
CA MET A 1 9.34 -18.23 6.54
C MET A 1 8.47 -17.45 5.55
N PHE A 2 8.47 -16.11 5.57
CA PHE A 2 7.78 -15.37 4.54
C PHE A 2 8.60 -15.33 3.25
N LYS A 3 7.95 -15.53 2.11
CA LYS A 3 8.59 -15.56 0.79
C LYS A 3 8.16 -14.41 -0.11
N LYS A 4 6.91 -13.97 0.02
CA LYS A 4 6.37 -12.87 -0.79
C LYS A 4 5.57 -11.93 0.09
N ILE A 5 6.03 -10.70 0.18
CA ILE A 5 5.47 -9.68 1.07
C ILE A 5 4.87 -8.56 0.24
N LEU A 6 3.64 -8.18 0.59
CA LEU A 6 2.95 -7.05 -0.02
C LEU A 6 2.80 -5.94 1.01
N VAL A 7 3.19 -4.72 0.69
CA VAL A 7 2.95 -3.55 1.54
C VAL A 7 2.06 -2.56 0.81
N GLY A 8 1.03 -2.08 1.48
CA GLY A 8 0.21 -0.97 0.99
C GLY A 8 0.92 0.35 1.24
N TYR A 9 1.08 1.16 0.20
CA TYR A 9 1.81 2.42 0.31
C TYR A 9 1.08 3.55 -0.41
N ASP A 10 0.74 4.60 0.32
CA ASP A 10 0.04 5.77 -0.22
C ASP A 10 0.80 7.08 -0.01
N GLY A 11 2.02 7.00 0.52
CA GLY A 11 2.82 8.19 0.83
C GLY A 11 2.49 8.81 2.18
N SER A 12 1.50 8.32 2.89
CA SER A 12 1.17 8.79 4.23
C SER A 12 2.26 8.42 5.24
N LYS A 13 2.21 9.05 6.39
CA LYS A 13 3.15 8.76 7.48
C LYS A 13 3.08 7.30 7.93
N GLY A 14 1.85 6.77 8.05
CA GLY A 14 1.62 5.36 8.36
C GLY A 14 2.14 4.44 7.28
N GLY A 15 1.92 4.79 6.01
CA GLY A 15 2.43 4.04 4.87
C GLY A 15 3.95 4.02 4.83
N LYS A 16 4.60 5.14 5.14
CA LYS A 16 6.07 5.19 5.19
C LYS A 16 6.64 4.29 6.28
N ALA A 17 6.01 4.30 7.47
CA ALA A 17 6.41 3.40 8.56
C ALA A 17 6.25 1.94 8.15
N ALA A 18 5.13 1.60 7.51
CA ALA A 18 4.87 0.24 7.03
C ALA A 18 5.90 -0.18 6.00
N LEU A 19 6.24 0.69 5.06
CA LEU A 19 7.23 0.39 4.02
C LEU A 19 8.60 0.10 4.62
N GLN A 20 9.05 0.90 5.58
CA GLN A 20 10.33 0.69 6.26
C GLN A 20 10.35 -0.65 7.00
N ARG A 21 9.29 -0.98 7.71
CA ARG A 21 9.21 -2.26 8.43
C ARG A 21 9.13 -3.43 7.48
N ALA A 22 8.37 -3.30 6.39
CA ALA A 22 8.28 -4.34 5.38
C ALA A 22 9.65 -4.63 4.76
N ALA A 23 10.45 -3.59 4.50
CA ALA A 23 11.81 -3.77 3.97
C ALA A 23 12.71 -4.53 4.95
N VAL A 24 12.63 -4.22 6.24
CA VAL A 24 13.39 -4.96 7.27
C VAL A 24 12.99 -6.43 7.30
N VAL A 25 11.68 -6.71 7.28
CA VAL A 25 11.18 -8.09 7.30
C VAL A 25 11.59 -8.85 6.03
N ALA A 26 11.43 -8.21 4.87
CA ALA A 26 11.81 -8.82 3.59
C ALA A 26 13.30 -9.16 3.56
N LYS A 27 14.14 -8.27 4.02
CA LYS A 27 15.58 -8.51 4.08
C LYS A 27 15.91 -9.67 5.02
N GLY A 28 15.27 -9.71 6.19
CA GLY A 28 15.51 -10.74 7.18
C GLY A 28 15.15 -12.15 6.71
N PHE A 29 14.09 -12.28 5.93
CA PHE A 29 13.65 -13.56 5.38
C PHE A 29 14.12 -13.82 3.95
N ASN A 30 14.85 -12.89 3.34
CA ASN A 30 15.20 -12.95 1.93
C ASN A 30 13.96 -13.13 1.05
N ALA A 31 12.91 -12.37 1.38
CA ALA A 31 11.61 -12.42 0.70
C ALA A 31 11.51 -11.37 -0.41
N ASP A 32 10.68 -11.66 -1.40
CA ASP A 32 10.30 -10.67 -2.40
C ASP A 32 9.37 -9.64 -1.77
N LEU A 33 9.54 -8.37 -2.10
CA LEU A 33 8.71 -7.29 -1.59
C LEU A 33 8.10 -6.49 -2.73
N CYS A 34 6.79 -6.31 -2.65
CA CYS A 34 6.04 -5.44 -3.57
C CYS A 34 5.32 -4.36 -2.78
N ALA A 35 5.49 -3.12 -3.19
CA ALA A 35 4.73 -1.99 -2.66
C ALA A 35 3.63 -1.64 -3.64
N LEU A 36 2.39 -1.65 -3.17
CA LEU A 36 1.21 -1.38 -3.98
C LEU A 36 0.56 -0.08 -3.54
N TRP A 37 0.44 0.86 -4.48
CA TRP A 37 -0.40 2.04 -4.29
C TRP A 37 -1.75 1.76 -4.92
N VAL A 38 -2.81 1.83 -4.10
CA VAL A 38 -4.18 1.70 -4.60
C VAL A 38 -4.74 3.10 -4.80
N ARG A 39 -5.05 3.42 -6.05
CA ARG A 39 -5.71 4.66 -6.42
C ARG A 39 -7.20 4.48 -6.19
N GLU A 40 -7.72 5.17 -5.18
CA GLU A 40 -9.14 5.08 -4.86
C GLU A 40 -9.99 5.73 -5.94
N LEU A 41 -11.15 5.10 -6.20
CA LEU A 41 -12.12 5.62 -7.14
C LEU A 41 -12.93 6.69 -6.44
N LEU A 42 -12.79 7.94 -6.89
CA LEU A 42 -13.61 9.04 -6.39
C LEU A 42 -14.90 9.11 -7.20
N PRO A 43 -16.03 9.45 -6.56
CA PRO A 43 -17.26 9.68 -7.29
C PRO A 43 -17.06 10.81 -8.31
N ARG A 44 -17.46 10.58 -9.55
CA ARG A 44 -17.40 11.62 -10.57
C ARG A 44 -18.56 12.58 -10.35
N HIS A 45 -18.23 13.83 -10.16
CA HIS A 45 -19.23 14.89 -10.00
C HIS A 45 -19.46 15.69 -11.28
N SER A 46 -18.68 15.42 -12.34
CA SER A 46 -18.81 16.17 -13.58
C SER A 46 -18.35 15.31 -14.76
N ASP A 47 -19.08 15.45 -15.88
CA ASP A 47 -18.79 14.81 -17.15
C ASP A 47 -18.08 15.77 -18.10
N LEU A 48 -17.41 16.80 -17.60
CA LEU A 48 -16.72 17.78 -18.45
C LEU A 48 -15.57 17.12 -19.21
N PRO A 49 -15.47 17.36 -20.53
CA PRO A 49 -14.35 16.85 -21.32
C PRO A 49 -13.01 17.37 -20.76
N GLY A 50 -12.05 16.47 -20.64
CA GLY A 50 -10.71 16.80 -20.15
C GLY A 50 -10.47 16.52 -18.67
N GLU A 51 -11.49 16.45 -17.83
CA GLU A 51 -11.30 16.17 -16.40
C GLU A 51 -10.73 14.77 -16.15
N TYR A 52 -11.20 13.79 -16.91
CA TYR A 52 -10.66 12.42 -16.78
C TYR A 52 -9.16 12.37 -17.13
N GLU A 53 -8.77 13.09 -18.18
CA GLU A 53 -7.38 13.13 -18.62
C GLU A 53 -6.50 13.86 -17.61
N GLU A 54 -7.00 14.95 -17.03
CA GLU A 54 -6.28 15.67 -15.97
C GLU A 54 -6.10 14.80 -14.72
N GLU A 55 -7.13 14.06 -14.32
CA GLU A 55 -7.05 13.13 -13.20
C GLU A 55 -6.04 12.01 -13.47
N ALA A 56 -6.04 11.47 -14.69
CA ALA A 56 -5.09 10.42 -15.08
C ALA A 56 -3.65 10.92 -15.05
N GLU A 57 -3.41 12.14 -15.57
CA GLU A 57 -2.07 12.76 -15.53
C GLU A 57 -1.61 13.01 -14.10
N ALA A 58 -2.49 13.53 -13.24
CA ALA A 58 -2.20 13.76 -11.83
C ALA A 58 -1.87 12.45 -11.12
N ALA A 59 -2.59 11.37 -11.44
CA ALA A 59 -2.34 10.05 -10.86
C ALA A 59 -0.99 9.50 -11.31
N ASP A 60 -0.63 9.69 -12.58
CA ASP A 60 0.67 9.25 -13.11
C ASP A 60 1.82 9.97 -12.42
N GLU A 61 1.70 11.30 -12.22
CA GLU A 61 2.70 12.08 -11.49
C GLU A 61 2.79 11.64 -10.02
N TYR A 62 1.65 11.38 -9.39
CA TYR A 62 1.60 10.89 -8.02
C TYR A 62 2.31 9.53 -7.90
N PHE A 63 2.05 8.63 -8.84
CA PHE A 63 2.68 7.31 -8.85
C PHE A 63 4.19 7.40 -9.06
N LYS A 64 4.65 8.28 -9.92
CA LYS A 64 6.10 8.52 -10.11
C LYS A 64 6.76 8.95 -8.82
N GLU A 65 6.13 9.88 -8.10
CA GLU A 65 6.65 10.37 -6.83
C GLU A 65 6.67 9.28 -5.77
N ARG A 66 5.59 8.49 -5.67
CA ARG A 66 5.54 7.35 -4.73
C ARG A 66 6.58 6.30 -5.09
N SER A 67 6.77 6.03 -6.38
CA SER A 67 7.79 5.07 -6.85
C SER A 67 9.20 5.54 -6.48
N ARG A 68 9.47 6.83 -6.60
CA ARG A 68 10.76 7.40 -6.20
C ARG A 68 11.01 7.18 -4.71
N GLU A 69 10.01 7.45 -3.87
CA GLU A 69 10.11 7.23 -2.42
C GLU A 69 10.36 5.76 -2.08
N ILE A 70 9.67 4.86 -2.76
CA ILE A 70 9.83 3.42 -2.58
C ILE A 70 11.26 2.99 -2.97
N GLN A 71 11.78 3.50 -4.08
CA GLN A 71 13.13 3.16 -4.53
C GLN A 71 14.21 3.72 -3.59
N GLU A 72 13.96 4.83 -2.95
CA GLU A 72 14.87 5.35 -1.92
C GLU A 72 14.96 4.40 -0.72
N VAL A 73 13.82 3.86 -0.30
CA VAL A 73 13.78 2.87 0.79
C VAL A 73 14.49 1.59 0.36
N ALA A 74 14.24 1.12 -0.86
CA ALA A 74 14.90 -0.05 -1.42
C ALA A 74 16.43 0.11 -1.38
N ALA A 75 16.94 1.24 -1.85
CA ALA A 75 18.37 1.53 -1.85
C ALA A 75 18.93 1.57 -0.42
N GLY A 76 18.19 2.19 0.51
CA GLY A 76 18.63 2.30 1.91
C GLY A 76 18.74 0.94 2.62
N HIS A 77 17.94 -0.03 2.23
CA HIS A 77 17.97 -1.38 2.80
C HIS A 77 18.75 -2.38 1.95
N GLY A 78 19.17 -1.98 0.74
CA GLY A 78 19.90 -2.87 -0.17
C GLY A 78 19.08 -4.02 -0.71
N ILE A 79 17.77 -3.83 -0.90
CA ILE A 79 16.86 -4.84 -1.44
C ILE A 79 16.06 -4.27 -2.62
N PRO A 80 15.66 -5.11 -3.59
CA PRO A 80 14.73 -4.66 -4.62
C PRO A 80 13.31 -4.60 -4.07
N ILE A 81 12.56 -3.57 -4.46
CA ILE A 81 11.13 -3.44 -4.14
C ILE A 81 10.38 -3.17 -5.44
N ARG A 82 9.43 -4.04 -5.77
CA ARG A 82 8.55 -3.81 -6.91
C ARG A 82 7.52 -2.74 -6.55
N CYS A 83 7.25 -1.85 -7.51
CA CYS A 83 6.23 -0.80 -7.37
C CYS A 83 5.11 -1.11 -8.33
N GLU A 84 3.90 -1.21 -7.80
CA GLU A 84 2.70 -1.47 -8.59
C GLU A 84 1.60 -0.51 -8.19
N THR A 85 0.66 -0.28 -9.10
CA THR A 85 -0.53 0.51 -8.82
C THR A 85 -1.77 -0.17 -9.39
N ARG A 86 -2.88 -0.01 -8.69
CA ARG A 86 -4.20 -0.50 -9.11
C ARG A 86 -5.24 0.54 -8.74
N ARG A 87 -6.36 0.50 -9.43
CA ARG A 87 -7.52 1.35 -9.11
C ARG A 87 -8.53 0.53 -8.32
N GLY A 88 -9.19 1.16 -7.34
CA GLY A 88 -10.23 0.52 -6.57
C GLY A 88 -10.26 0.99 -5.13
N HIS A 89 -10.93 0.20 -4.30
CA HIS A 89 -10.93 0.41 -2.85
C HIS A 89 -9.68 -0.23 -2.25
N ALA A 90 -9.03 0.49 -1.35
CA ALA A 90 -7.72 0.09 -0.81
C ALA A 90 -7.72 -1.33 -0.26
N ALA A 91 -8.57 -1.63 0.71
CA ALA A 91 -8.58 -2.94 1.35
C ALA A 91 -8.89 -4.06 0.37
N LYS A 92 -9.94 -3.91 -0.41
CA LYS A 92 -10.38 -4.91 -1.39
C LYS A 92 -9.31 -5.19 -2.43
N THR A 93 -8.68 -4.14 -2.92
CA THR A 93 -7.65 -4.25 -3.96
C THR A 93 -6.39 -4.89 -3.42
N LEU A 94 -5.95 -4.52 -2.21
CA LEU A 94 -4.80 -5.15 -1.56
C LEU A 94 -5.05 -6.64 -1.34
N LEU A 95 -6.23 -7.01 -0.84
CA LEU A 95 -6.59 -8.42 -0.61
C LEU A 95 -6.58 -9.22 -1.91
N ARG A 96 -7.17 -8.67 -2.97
CA ARG A 96 -7.19 -9.32 -4.29
C ARG A 96 -5.78 -9.47 -4.86
N PHE A 97 -4.99 -8.42 -4.79
CA PHE A 97 -3.61 -8.45 -5.28
C PHE A 97 -2.78 -9.50 -4.54
N ALA A 98 -2.96 -9.59 -3.22
CA ALA A 98 -2.27 -10.58 -2.40
C ALA A 98 -2.66 -12.01 -2.79
N ASP A 99 -3.96 -12.26 -2.99
CA ASP A 99 -4.45 -13.59 -3.38
C ASP A 99 -3.97 -13.98 -4.78
N GLU A 100 -4.10 -13.08 -5.75
CA GLU A 100 -3.69 -13.35 -7.12
C GLU A 100 -2.18 -13.59 -7.26
N GLY A 101 -1.38 -12.89 -6.46
CA GLY A 101 0.07 -13.02 -6.48
C GLY A 101 0.62 -14.05 -5.49
N SER A 102 -0.22 -14.71 -4.73
CA SER A 102 0.17 -15.68 -3.71
C SER A 102 1.12 -15.08 -2.66
N TYR A 103 0.82 -13.86 -2.23
CA TYR A 103 1.57 -13.22 -1.16
C TYR A 103 1.24 -13.88 0.18
N ASP A 104 2.26 -14.07 1.01
CA ASP A 104 2.10 -14.75 2.30
C ASP A 104 2.14 -13.80 3.50
N LEU A 105 2.40 -12.52 3.25
CA LEU A 105 2.31 -11.48 4.28
C LEU A 105 1.85 -10.18 3.65
N ILE A 106 0.88 -9.52 4.29
CA ILE A 106 0.48 -8.16 3.96
C ILE A 106 0.92 -7.25 5.10
N VAL A 107 1.61 -6.15 4.78
CA VAL A 107 2.02 -5.14 5.75
C VAL A 107 1.25 -3.86 5.47
N VAL A 108 0.61 -3.31 6.48
CA VAL A 108 -0.13 -2.05 6.37
C VAL A 108 0.16 -1.16 7.57
N GLY A 109 0.10 0.14 7.35
CA GLY A 109 0.24 1.10 8.42
C GLY A 109 -1.08 1.37 9.12
N HIS A 110 -0.98 1.81 10.36
CA HIS A 110 -2.13 2.28 11.10
C HIS A 110 -2.52 3.67 10.57
N SER A 111 -3.81 3.88 10.30
CA SER A 111 -4.28 5.15 9.77
C SER A 111 -4.35 6.22 10.86
N ASP A 112 -3.82 7.41 10.56
CA ASP A 112 -3.93 8.55 11.47
C ASP A 112 -5.38 9.01 11.69
N HIS A 113 -6.27 8.67 10.78
CA HIS A 113 -7.69 8.99 10.91
C HIS A 113 -8.36 8.29 12.09
N SER A 114 -7.79 7.20 12.58
CA SER A 114 -8.34 6.45 13.71
C SER A 114 -8.37 7.28 14.99
N GLU A 115 -7.38 8.14 15.20
CA GLU A 115 -7.31 8.99 16.39
C GLU A 115 -8.38 10.06 16.38
N LEU A 116 -8.64 10.66 15.22
CA LEU A 116 -9.64 11.72 15.06
C LEU A 116 -11.06 11.24 15.34
N TRP A 117 -11.34 10.00 15.08
CA TRP A 117 -12.67 9.42 15.16
C TRP A 117 -12.83 8.42 16.30
N GLY A 118 -11.83 8.29 17.17
CA GLY A 118 -11.86 7.36 18.28
C GLY A 118 -11.81 5.89 17.88
N ARG A 119 -11.33 5.60 16.69
CA ARG A 119 -11.18 4.23 16.20
C ARG A 119 -9.79 3.71 16.55
N LEU A 120 -9.69 2.42 16.85
CA LEU A 120 -8.43 1.78 17.21
C LEU A 120 -7.58 1.45 15.99
N LEU A 121 -8.21 1.09 14.87
CA LEU A 121 -7.56 0.77 13.60
C LEU A 121 -8.18 1.60 12.50
N GLY A 122 -7.40 1.91 11.46
CA GLY A 122 -7.93 2.49 10.24
C GLY A 122 -8.82 1.48 9.51
N ASP A 123 -9.77 1.98 8.73
CA ASP A 123 -10.71 1.12 8.00
C ASP A 123 -10.00 0.09 7.12
N THR A 124 -8.92 0.50 6.45
CA THR A 124 -8.17 -0.40 5.57
C THR A 124 -7.50 -1.52 6.35
N ALA A 125 -6.79 -1.20 7.44
CA ALA A 125 -6.10 -2.19 8.27
C ALA A 125 -7.10 -3.16 8.90
N ASP A 126 -8.23 -2.65 9.38
CA ASP A 126 -9.27 -3.44 10.00
C ASP A 126 -9.86 -4.45 9.01
N ARG A 127 -10.23 -4.01 7.82
CA ARG A 127 -10.78 -4.89 6.78
C ARG A 127 -9.77 -5.94 6.33
N ILE A 128 -8.51 -5.56 6.18
CA ILE A 128 -7.47 -6.50 5.78
C ILE A 128 -7.27 -7.56 6.85
N SER A 129 -7.21 -7.16 8.12
CA SER A 129 -7.03 -8.12 9.20
C SER A 129 -8.19 -9.12 9.29
N ASP A 130 -9.43 -8.68 9.00
CA ASP A 130 -10.60 -9.55 9.05
C ASP A 130 -10.69 -10.51 7.86
N HIS A 131 -10.24 -10.11 6.69
CA HIS A 131 -10.52 -10.83 5.44
C HIS A 131 -9.31 -11.45 4.75
N ALA A 132 -8.10 -11.18 5.21
CA ALA A 132 -6.91 -11.71 4.57
C ALA A 132 -6.82 -13.23 4.69
N HIS A 133 -6.33 -13.89 3.63
CA HIS A 133 -6.06 -15.30 3.60
C HIS A 133 -4.61 -15.62 3.97
N CYS A 134 -3.83 -14.60 4.31
CA CYS A 134 -2.46 -14.73 4.74
C CYS A 134 -2.23 -13.93 6.02
N SER A 135 -1.01 -13.98 6.54
CA SER A 135 -0.64 -13.20 7.73
C SER A 135 -0.69 -11.70 7.43
N VAL A 136 -1.04 -10.92 8.43
CA VAL A 136 -1.12 -9.46 8.33
C VAL A 136 -0.29 -8.84 9.46
N LEU A 137 0.55 -7.88 9.09
CA LEU A 137 1.34 -7.10 10.04
C LEU A 137 0.86 -5.66 9.98
N ILE A 138 0.36 -5.15 11.09
CA ILE A 138 -0.12 -3.78 11.20
C ILE A 138 0.92 -2.97 11.96
N ILE A 139 1.44 -1.92 11.32
CA ILE A 139 2.50 -1.10 11.88
C ILE A 139 1.87 0.13 12.52
N LYS A 140 2.08 0.27 13.80
CA LYS A 140 1.69 1.47 14.56
C LYS A 140 2.89 2.40 14.69
N GLN A 141 2.61 3.67 14.67
CA GLN A 141 3.64 4.69 14.84
C GLN A 141 3.90 4.97 16.31
#